data_4c5f2ba75f375a2c6c8c1bb41eafe997
#
_entry.id   4c5f2ba75f375a2c6c8c1bb41eafe997
#
_cell.length_a   1.000
_cell.length_b   1.000
_cell.length_c   1.000
_cell.angle_alpha   90.00
_cell.angle_beta   90.00
_cell.angle_gamma   90.00
#
_symmetry.space_group_name_H-M   'P 1'
#
loop_
_entity.id
_entity.type
_entity.pdbx_description
1 polymer ?
#
loop_
_entity_poly.entity_id
_entity_poly.type
_entity_poly.pdbx_seq_one_letter_code
_entity_poly.pdbx_strand_id
1 'polypeptide(L)'
;MVDFETMLEAYLDCRKRKRSTVGATEFELNYVRNLVELTNEVNSRQYRIGKSICFVVRYPRYREVFAGQFRDRIIHHYIALRLEPLFEQVFCDRTYNCRKGKGQLAGVTQLAEDIREESENYTQDAYVMKVDLKGFFMSIIKSELAKMIDDFVVEYYEGDDKEDLRWLCNLVIMHRPELYCERRSPPVDVELYPEGEIAVYQRR
;
A
#
# COMPACT_ATOMS: atom_id res chain seq x y z
N MET A 1 -17.28 12.46 9.71
CA MET A 1 -17.95 11.16 9.38
C MET A 1 -17.77 10.88 7.90
N VAL A 2 -17.52 9.63 7.54
CA VAL A 2 -17.43 9.19 6.14
C VAL A 2 -18.83 9.14 5.53
N ASP A 3 -19.03 9.79 4.40
CA ASP A 3 -20.29 9.73 3.65
C ASP A 3 -20.28 8.60 2.60
N PHE A 4 -21.46 8.31 2.04
CA PHE A 4 -21.61 7.26 1.04
C PHE A 4 -20.90 7.59 -0.27
N GLU A 5 -20.90 8.84 -0.71
CA GLU A 5 -20.28 9.27 -1.97
C GLU A 5 -18.78 9.07 -1.95
N THR A 6 -18.17 9.42 -0.84
CA THR A 6 -16.75 9.19 -0.55
C THR A 6 -16.38 7.70 -0.59
N MET A 7 -17.21 6.84 0.02
CA MET A 7 -16.98 5.40 0.00
C MET A 7 -17.22 4.81 -1.38
N LEU A 8 -18.17 5.35 -2.14
CA LEU A 8 -18.44 4.98 -3.54
C LEU A 8 -17.24 5.33 -4.45
N GLU A 9 -16.63 6.51 -4.25
CA GLU A 9 -15.41 6.91 -4.97
C GLU A 9 -14.29 5.90 -4.74
N ALA A 10 -14.03 5.55 -3.48
CA ALA A 10 -13.02 4.55 -3.12
C ALA A 10 -13.30 3.17 -3.73
N TYR A 11 -14.56 2.74 -3.73
CA TYR A 11 -14.97 1.52 -4.41
C TYR A 11 -14.73 1.57 -5.93
N LEU A 12 -15.14 2.64 -6.60
CA LEU A 12 -14.96 2.80 -8.04
C LEU A 12 -13.47 2.81 -8.40
N ASP A 13 -12.64 3.43 -7.59
CA ASP A 13 -11.18 3.41 -7.78
C ASP A 13 -10.59 2.00 -7.55
N CYS A 14 -10.96 1.34 -6.47
CA CYS A 14 -10.56 -0.04 -6.17
C CYS A 14 -10.92 -1.01 -7.30
N ARG A 15 -12.11 -0.83 -7.89
CA ARG A 15 -12.67 -1.69 -8.94
C ARG A 15 -11.93 -1.62 -10.27
N LYS A 16 -11.32 -0.48 -10.62
CA LYS A 16 -10.77 -0.19 -11.98
C LYS A 16 -9.94 -1.31 -12.60
N ARG A 17 -9.21 -2.11 -11.81
CA ARG A 17 -8.30 -3.15 -12.32
C ARG A 17 -8.57 -4.54 -11.73
N LYS A 18 -9.76 -4.76 -11.12
CA LYS A 18 -10.04 -5.98 -10.35
C LYS A 18 -11.41 -6.61 -10.66
N ARG A 19 -12.08 -6.20 -11.73
CA ARG A 19 -13.45 -6.63 -12.09
C ARG A 19 -13.63 -8.13 -12.29
N SER A 20 -12.57 -8.85 -12.62
CA SER A 20 -12.61 -10.30 -12.87
C SER A 20 -12.27 -11.15 -11.65
N THR A 21 -12.04 -10.54 -10.49
CA THR A 21 -11.75 -11.31 -9.27
C THR A 21 -13.04 -11.74 -8.59
N VAL A 22 -13.08 -12.98 -8.06
CA VAL A 22 -14.25 -13.55 -7.38
C VAL A 22 -14.77 -12.60 -6.28
N GLY A 23 -13.89 -12.13 -5.40
CA GLY A 23 -14.31 -11.23 -4.32
C GLY A 23 -14.86 -9.87 -4.80
N ALA A 24 -14.38 -9.35 -5.95
CA ALA A 24 -14.98 -8.14 -6.54
C ALA A 24 -16.37 -8.45 -7.11
N THR A 25 -16.53 -9.56 -7.82
CA THR A 25 -17.82 -9.96 -8.39
C THR A 25 -18.86 -10.21 -7.31
N GLU A 26 -18.50 -10.92 -6.24
CA GLU A 26 -19.38 -11.16 -5.10
C GLU A 26 -19.83 -9.84 -4.43
N PHE A 27 -18.90 -8.90 -4.24
CA PHE A 27 -19.21 -7.58 -3.69
C PHE A 27 -20.13 -6.79 -4.62
N GLU A 28 -19.92 -6.86 -5.93
CA GLU A 28 -20.69 -6.14 -6.95
C GLU A 28 -22.15 -6.56 -7.06
N LEU A 29 -22.48 -7.80 -6.73
CA LEU A 29 -23.87 -8.29 -6.79
C LEU A 29 -24.83 -7.44 -5.94
N ASN A 30 -24.35 -6.88 -4.84
CA ASN A 30 -25.12 -6.04 -3.93
C ASN A 30 -24.31 -4.80 -3.49
N TYR A 31 -23.55 -4.18 -4.40
CA TYR A 31 -22.54 -3.18 -4.03
C TYR A 31 -23.12 -1.99 -3.24
N VAL A 32 -24.31 -1.51 -3.55
CA VAL A 32 -24.92 -0.38 -2.83
C VAL A 32 -25.15 -0.75 -1.36
N ARG A 33 -25.78 -1.90 -1.12
CA ARG A 33 -26.00 -2.40 0.24
C ARG A 33 -24.68 -2.61 0.97
N ASN A 34 -23.72 -3.29 0.34
CA ASN A 34 -22.42 -3.58 0.91
C ASN A 34 -21.64 -2.31 1.23
N LEU A 35 -21.75 -1.25 0.42
CA LEU A 35 -21.14 0.05 0.70
C LEU A 35 -21.82 0.78 1.86
N VAL A 36 -23.15 0.76 1.93
CA VAL A 36 -23.89 1.35 3.06
C VAL A 36 -23.50 0.65 4.35
N GLU A 37 -23.47 -0.70 4.37
CA GLU A 37 -23.04 -1.48 5.52
C GLU A 37 -21.59 -1.13 5.92
N LEU A 38 -20.66 -1.08 4.97
CA LEU A 38 -19.27 -0.73 5.21
C LEU A 38 -19.12 0.69 5.78
N THR A 39 -19.84 1.66 5.21
CA THR A 39 -19.84 3.05 5.68
C THR A 39 -20.38 3.14 7.12
N ASN A 40 -21.45 2.44 7.43
CA ASN A 40 -22.03 2.40 8.78
C ASN A 40 -21.07 1.74 9.79
N GLU A 41 -20.40 0.66 9.41
CA GLU A 41 -19.38 0.02 10.25
C GLU A 41 -18.19 0.94 10.54
N VAL A 42 -17.76 1.72 9.56
CA VAL A 42 -16.69 2.73 9.74
C VAL A 42 -17.16 3.82 10.70
N ASN A 43 -18.31 4.42 10.43
CA ASN A 43 -18.85 5.51 11.25
C ASN A 43 -19.16 5.10 12.69
N SER A 44 -19.59 3.85 12.90
CA SER A 44 -19.85 3.29 14.24
C SER A 44 -18.60 2.70 14.92
N ARG A 45 -17.42 2.79 14.30
CA ARG A 45 -16.16 2.17 14.79
C ARG A 45 -16.24 0.63 14.95
N GLN A 46 -17.17 0.00 14.25
CA GLN A 46 -17.35 -1.46 14.29
C GLN A 46 -16.61 -2.19 13.16
N TYR A 47 -16.10 -1.46 12.16
CA TYR A 47 -15.34 -2.07 11.08
C TYR A 47 -14.16 -2.88 11.63
N ARG A 48 -13.99 -4.09 11.07
CA ARG A 48 -12.87 -4.99 11.33
C ARG A 48 -12.32 -5.49 10.01
N ILE A 49 -11.00 -5.55 9.91
CA ILE A 49 -10.30 -6.10 8.74
C ILE A 49 -10.60 -7.60 8.67
N GLY A 50 -11.01 -8.05 7.51
CA GLY A 50 -11.34 -9.44 7.25
C GLY A 50 -10.11 -10.36 7.17
N LYS A 51 -10.36 -11.65 7.06
CA LYS A 51 -9.32 -12.67 6.96
C LYS A 51 -8.61 -12.57 5.60
N SER A 52 -7.31 -12.35 5.61
CA SER A 52 -6.49 -12.30 4.40
C SER A 52 -6.28 -13.69 3.79
N ILE A 53 -6.01 -13.75 2.50
CA ILE A 53 -5.55 -14.96 1.81
C ILE A 53 -4.03 -14.88 1.70
N CYS A 54 -3.32 -15.90 2.20
CA CYS A 54 -1.88 -16.01 2.09
C CYS A 54 -1.51 -17.01 0.99
N PHE A 55 -0.66 -16.59 0.06
CA PHE A 55 -0.08 -17.44 -0.98
C PHE A 55 1.38 -17.07 -1.27
N VAL A 56 2.11 -18.02 -1.84
CA VAL A 56 3.53 -17.84 -2.17
C VAL A 56 3.68 -17.47 -3.65
N VAL A 57 4.37 -16.37 -3.90
CA VAL A 57 4.84 -15.97 -5.24
C VAL A 57 6.28 -16.46 -5.39
N ARG A 58 6.58 -17.13 -6.49
CA ARG A 58 7.88 -17.78 -6.73
C ARG A 58 8.86 -16.95 -7.54
N TYR A 59 8.37 -16.07 -8.39
CA TYR A 59 9.20 -15.26 -9.30
C TYR A 59 9.02 -13.77 -9.03
N PRO A 60 10.04 -12.91 -9.07
CA PRO A 60 11.47 -13.23 -9.29
C PRO A 60 12.16 -13.82 -8.05
N ARG A 61 11.53 -13.77 -6.88
CA ARG A 61 11.98 -14.33 -5.61
C ARG A 61 10.81 -14.90 -4.83
N TYR A 62 11.05 -15.91 -4.03
CA TYR A 62 10.02 -16.46 -3.15
C TYR A 62 9.58 -15.43 -2.12
N ARG A 63 8.28 -15.21 -2.03
CA ARG A 63 7.70 -14.32 -1.01
C ARG A 63 6.28 -14.72 -0.67
N GLU A 64 5.93 -14.63 0.59
CA GLU A 64 4.54 -14.73 1.03
C GLU A 64 3.81 -13.41 0.73
N VAL A 65 2.64 -13.53 0.14
CA VAL A 65 1.76 -12.40 -0.16
C VAL A 65 0.46 -12.57 0.60
N PHE A 66 0.07 -11.55 1.35
CA PHE A 66 -1.18 -11.49 2.07
C PHE A 66 -2.16 -10.59 1.32
N ALA A 67 -3.17 -11.20 0.71
CA ALA A 67 -4.19 -10.49 -0.04
C ALA A 67 -5.41 -10.25 0.84
N GLY A 68 -5.70 -9.01 1.17
CA GLY A 68 -6.91 -8.60 1.87
C GLY A 68 -8.17 -8.84 1.03
N GLN A 69 -9.32 -8.96 1.69
CA GLN A 69 -10.63 -9.08 1.05
C GLN A 69 -10.93 -7.83 0.22
N PHE A 70 -11.84 -7.96 -0.76
CA PHE A 70 -12.16 -6.84 -1.64
C PHE A 70 -12.72 -5.64 -0.86
N ARG A 71 -13.57 -5.86 0.15
CA ARG A 71 -14.09 -4.79 1.01
C ARG A 71 -12.99 -4.04 1.79
N ASP A 72 -11.95 -4.75 2.25
CA ASP A 72 -10.83 -4.13 2.96
C ASP A 72 -9.97 -3.29 2.02
N ARG A 73 -9.87 -3.72 0.76
CA ARG A 73 -9.19 -2.92 -0.28
C ARG A 73 -9.92 -1.62 -0.59
N ILE A 74 -11.25 -1.58 -0.46
CA ILE A 74 -12.00 -0.32 -0.58
C ILE A 74 -11.55 0.67 0.50
N ILE A 75 -11.36 0.21 1.73
CA ILE A 75 -10.82 1.04 2.82
C ILE A 75 -9.38 1.49 2.52
N HIS A 76 -8.54 0.61 1.97
CA HIS A 76 -7.20 1.02 1.54
C HIS A 76 -7.23 2.10 0.47
N HIS A 77 -8.15 2.01 -0.51
CA HIS A 77 -8.34 3.03 -1.54
C HIS A 77 -8.92 4.32 -0.96
N TYR A 78 -9.85 4.24 0.01
CA TYR A 78 -10.35 5.40 0.74
C TYR A 78 -9.20 6.17 1.40
N ILE A 79 -8.32 5.48 2.14
CA ILE A 79 -7.15 6.08 2.78
C ILE A 79 -6.21 6.69 1.72
N ALA A 80 -5.91 5.95 0.65
CA ALA A 80 -5.00 6.41 -0.40
C ALA A 80 -5.50 7.69 -1.08
N LEU A 81 -6.78 7.75 -1.45
CA LEU A 81 -7.38 8.92 -2.09
C LEU A 81 -7.32 10.19 -1.23
N ARG A 82 -7.28 10.06 0.11
CA ARG A 82 -7.11 11.19 1.03
C ARG A 82 -5.65 11.58 1.22
N LEU A 83 -4.77 10.60 1.31
CA LEU A 83 -3.36 10.85 1.61
C LEU A 83 -2.53 11.21 0.38
N GLU A 84 -2.81 10.61 -0.80
CA GLU A 84 -2.04 10.87 -2.03
C GLU A 84 -1.89 12.37 -2.35
N PRO A 85 -2.97 13.19 -2.35
CA PRO A 85 -2.85 14.62 -2.67
C PRO A 85 -1.98 15.40 -1.68
N LEU A 86 -1.95 14.96 -0.41
CA LEU A 86 -1.14 15.57 0.64
C LEU A 86 0.33 15.18 0.47
N PHE A 87 0.61 13.91 0.23
CA PHE A 87 1.97 13.44 -0.02
C PHE A 87 2.58 14.06 -1.27
N GLU A 88 1.79 14.29 -2.32
CA GLU A 88 2.27 14.95 -3.54
C GLU A 88 2.80 16.38 -3.27
N GLN A 89 2.32 17.05 -2.23
CA GLN A 89 2.80 18.40 -1.84
C GLN A 89 4.14 18.36 -1.09
N VAL A 90 4.45 17.27 -0.40
CA VAL A 90 5.65 17.16 0.45
C VAL A 90 6.74 16.29 -0.15
N PHE A 91 6.41 15.43 -1.12
CA PHE A 91 7.41 14.59 -1.76
C PHE A 91 8.40 15.39 -2.61
N CYS A 92 9.67 15.06 -2.46
CA CYS A 92 10.70 15.54 -3.36
C CYS A 92 10.34 15.21 -4.82
N ASP A 93 10.62 16.15 -5.75
CA ASP A 93 10.33 15.95 -7.18
C ASP A 93 11.02 14.74 -7.78
N ARG A 94 12.14 14.32 -7.22
CA ARG A 94 12.91 13.14 -7.65
C ARG A 94 12.43 11.82 -7.04
N THR A 95 11.25 11.79 -6.44
CA THR A 95 10.57 10.57 -5.99
C THR A 95 9.71 10.02 -7.13
N TYR A 96 10.00 8.80 -7.61
CA TYR A 96 9.37 8.25 -8.82
C TYR A 96 8.45 7.07 -8.57
N ASN A 97 8.48 6.46 -7.38
CA ASN A 97 7.69 5.27 -7.09
C ASN A 97 6.27 5.62 -6.70
N CYS A 98 5.29 4.91 -7.26
CA CYS A 98 3.86 5.01 -6.95
C CYS A 98 3.24 6.41 -7.13
N ARG A 99 3.82 7.29 -7.93
CA ARG A 99 3.30 8.63 -8.22
C ARG A 99 2.72 8.72 -9.62
N LYS A 100 1.58 9.43 -9.75
CA LYS A 100 0.92 9.64 -11.03
C LYS A 100 1.78 10.50 -11.96
N GLY A 101 1.93 10.08 -13.21
CA GLY A 101 2.80 10.77 -14.18
C GLY A 101 4.31 10.56 -13.97
N LYS A 102 4.72 9.92 -12.89
CA LYS A 102 6.09 9.48 -12.61
C LYS A 102 6.15 7.96 -12.66
N GLY A 103 7.31 7.37 -12.58
CA GLY A 103 7.48 5.93 -12.63
C GLY A 103 8.89 5.55 -13.02
N GLN A 104 9.16 4.28 -13.23
CA GLN A 104 10.49 3.78 -13.53
C GLN A 104 11.10 4.46 -14.77
N LEU A 105 10.33 4.64 -15.85
CA LEU A 105 10.83 5.29 -17.06
C LEU A 105 11.23 6.73 -16.81
N ALA A 106 10.38 7.51 -16.11
CA ALA A 106 10.70 8.90 -15.79
C ALA A 106 11.97 8.99 -14.91
N GLY A 107 12.11 8.08 -13.93
CA GLY A 107 13.32 8.04 -13.09
C GLY A 107 14.59 7.69 -13.87
N VAL A 108 14.50 6.73 -14.82
CA VAL A 108 15.64 6.37 -15.68
C VAL A 108 16.00 7.52 -16.64
N THR A 109 15.01 8.19 -17.21
CA THR A 109 15.23 9.35 -18.08
C THR A 109 15.95 10.47 -17.33
N GLN A 110 15.46 10.81 -16.12
CA GLN A 110 16.09 11.83 -15.29
C GLN A 110 17.52 11.45 -14.90
N LEU A 111 17.74 10.19 -14.51
CA LEU A 111 19.09 9.71 -14.20
C LEU A 111 20.04 9.85 -15.41
N ALA A 112 19.56 9.56 -16.61
CA ALA A 112 20.38 9.72 -17.82
C ALA A 112 20.73 11.20 -18.10
N GLU A 113 19.81 12.11 -17.84
CA GLU A 113 20.06 13.55 -17.92
C GLU A 113 21.07 14.00 -16.86
N ASP A 114 20.91 13.55 -15.61
CA ASP A 114 21.86 13.85 -14.52
C ASP A 114 23.28 13.35 -14.84
N ILE A 115 23.42 12.12 -15.34
CA ILE A 115 24.72 11.58 -15.76
C ILE A 115 25.32 12.43 -16.88
N ARG A 116 24.53 12.84 -17.84
CA ARG A 116 24.99 13.67 -18.97
C ARG A 116 25.46 15.04 -18.48
N GLU A 117 24.75 15.63 -17.53
CA GLU A 117 25.10 16.94 -16.95
C GLU A 117 26.39 16.83 -16.14
N GLU A 118 26.45 15.90 -15.18
CA GLU A 118 27.60 15.69 -14.27
C GLU A 118 28.87 15.26 -15.02
N SER A 119 28.74 14.55 -16.16
CA SER A 119 29.87 14.15 -16.99
C SER A 119 30.27 15.19 -18.04
N GLU A 120 29.69 16.38 -18.04
CA GLU A 120 29.87 17.41 -19.06
C GLU A 120 29.71 16.83 -20.48
N ASN A 121 28.55 16.22 -20.77
CA ASN A 121 28.26 15.50 -22.01
C ASN A 121 29.22 14.32 -22.28
N TYR A 122 29.54 13.53 -21.28
CA TYR A 122 30.39 12.33 -21.31
C TYR A 122 31.87 12.62 -21.61
N THR A 123 32.36 13.81 -21.28
CA THR A 123 33.76 14.19 -21.40
C THR A 123 34.56 13.95 -20.12
N GLN A 124 33.87 13.83 -18.97
CA GLN A 124 34.46 13.55 -17.67
C GLN A 124 33.81 12.30 -17.03
N ASP A 125 34.55 11.69 -16.10
CA ASP A 125 34.06 10.54 -15.34
C ASP A 125 32.93 10.97 -14.37
N ALA A 126 31.81 10.28 -14.43
CA ALA A 126 30.70 10.41 -13.49
C ALA A 126 30.46 9.08 -12.75
N TYR A 127 30.10 9.15 -11.49
CA TYR A 127 29.90 7.98 -10.64
C TYR A 127 28.45 7.89 -10.16
N VAL A 128 27.82 6.72 -10.35
CA VAL A 128 26.46 6.45 -9.88
C VAL A 128 26.51 5.45 -8.74
N MET A 129 26.02 5.85 -7.58
CA MET A 129 25.88 4.95 -6.43
C MET A 129 24.43 4.42 -6.35
N LYS A 130 24.28 3.10 -6.44
CA LYS A 130 22.99 2.43 -6.21
C LYS A 130 22.96 1.82 -4.81
N VAL A 131 21.99 2.24 -4.01
CA VAL A 131 21.74 1.70 -2.67
C VAL A 131 20.36 1.11 -2.58
N ASP A 132 20.16 0.11 -1.72
CA ASP A 132 18.89 -0.54 -1.46
C ASP A 132 18.80 -0.93 0.04
N LEU A 133 17.59 -0.87 0.58
CA LEU A 133 17.33 -1.27 1.97
C LEU A 133 16.88 -2.74 2.00
N LYS A 134 17.76 -3.63 2.46
CA LYS A 134 17.44 -5.05 2.60
C LYS A 134 16.22 -5.23 3.53
N GLY A 135 15.19 -5.91 3.01
CA GLY A 135 13.99 -6.23 3.79
C GLY A 135 13.18 -5.01 4.24
N PHE A 136 13.18 -3.91 3.46
CA PHE A 136 12.55 -2.64 3.82
C PHE A 136 11.17 -2.80 4.46
N PHE A 137 10.21 -3.44 3.78
CA PHE A 137 8.85 -3.59 4.32
C PHE A 137 8.76 -4.37 5.62
N MET A 138 9.70 -5.29 5.84
CA MET A 138 9.75 -6.14 7.04
C MET A 138 10.44 -5.44 8.21
N SER A 139 11.26 -4.43 7.93
CA SER A 139 11.97 -3.64 8.94
C SER A 139 11.17 -2.43 9.45
N ILE A 140 10.02 -2.13 8.82
CA ILE A 140 9.17 -1.00 9.25
C ILE A 140 8.62 -1.26 10.67
N ILE A 141 8.95 -0.36 11.59
CA ILE A 141 8.38 -0.34 12.93
C ILE A 141 6.98 0.27 12.82
N LYS A 142 5.96 -0.60 12.90
CA LYS A 142 4.56 -0.20 12.67
C LYS A 142 4.07 0.90 13.61
N SER A 143 4.49 0.89 14.87
CA SER A 143 4.15 1.93 15.86
C SER A 143 4.67 3.30 15.46
N GLU A 144 5.92 3.35 14.96
CA GLU A 144 6.51 4.61 14.49
C GLU A 144 5.81 5.10 13.22
N LEU A 145 5.57 4.20 12.26
CA LEU A 145 4.82 4.55 11.05
C LEU A 145 3.41 5.06 11.38
N ALA A 146 2.69 4.39 12.30
CA ALA A 146 1.35 4.81 12.70
C ALA A 146 1.37 6.20 13.32
N LYS A 147 2.36 6.50 14.17
CA LYS A 147 2.55 7.83 14.75
C LYS A 147 2.86 8.89 13.69
N MET A 148 3.81 8.60 12.79
CA MET A 148 4.16 9.54 11.69
C MET A 148 2.95 9.87 10.80
N ILE A 149 2.14 8.88 10.46
CA ILE A 149 0.93 9.08 9.66
C ILE A 149 -0.14 9.84 10.45
N ASP A 150 -0.29 9.56 11.73
CA ASP A 150 -1.22 10.29 12.60
C ASP A 150 -0.84 11.77 12.69
N ASP A 151 0.43 12.07 12.99
CA ASP A 151 0.96 13.44 13.06
C ASP A 151 0.77 14.15 11.70
N PHE A 152 1.05 13.46 10.59
CA PHE A 152 0.88 13.98 9.24
C PHE A 152 -0.60 14.32 8.92
N VAL A 153 -1.54 13.43 9.27
CA VAL A 153 -2.97 13.68 9.07
C VAL A 153 -3.45 14.84 9.95
N VAL A 154 -2.95 14.93 11.17
CA VAL A 154 -3.29 16.06 12.07
C VAL A 154 -2.84 17.38 11.48
N GLU A 155 -1.66 17.43 10.87
CA GLU A 155 -1.07 18.65 10.34
C GLU A 155 -1.66 19.08 8.98
N TYR A 156 -1.85 18.13 8.06
CA TYR A 156 -2.14 18.45 6.66
C TYR A 156 -3.56 18.15 6.20
N TYR A 157 -4.35 17.36 6.93
CA TYR A 157 -5.69 17.00 6.49
C TYR A 157 -6.77 17.80 7.21
N GLU A 158 -7.67 18.47 6.45
CA GLU A 158 -8.73 19.33 6.97
C GLU A 158 -10.16 18.79 6.76
N GLY A 159 -10.31 17.57 6.24
CA GLY A 159 -11.64 16.98 5.98
C GLY A 159 -12.42 16.66 7.25
N ASP A 160 -13.76 16.71 7.15
CA ASP A 160 -14.69 16.40 8.26
C ASP A 160 -14.59 14.95 8.74
N ASP A 161 -13.99 14.07 7.96
CA ASP A 161 -13.72 12.67 8.24
C ASP A 161 -12.32 12.42 8.83
N LYS A 162 -11.62 13.46 9.28
CA LYS A 162 -10.24 13.41 9.82
C LYS A 162 -10.07 12.32 10.88
N GLU A 163 -10.95 12.28 11.87
CA GLU A 163 -10.88 11.30 12.96
C GLU A 163 -11.15 9.86 12.48
N ASP A 164 -11.95 9.70 11.43
CA ASP A 164 -12.19 8.40 10.81
C ASP A 164 -10.96 7.94 10.03
N LEU A 165 -10.35 8.87 9.28
CA LEU A 165 -9.12 8.62 8.53
C LEU A 165 -7.96 8.21 9.47
N ARG A 166 -7.73 8.94 10.55
CA ARG A 166 -6.71 8.63 11.56
C ARG A 166 -6.88 7.22 12.14
N TRP A 167 -8.11 6.91 12.55
CA TRP A 167 -8.43 5.60 13.09
C TRP A 167 -8.23 4.48 12.06
N LEU A 168 -8.68 4.66 10.82
CA LEU A 168 -8.50 3.68 9.74
C LEU A 168 -7.03 3.48 9.39
N CYS A 169 -6.24 4.55 9.32
CA CYS A 169 -4.79 4.46 9.10
C CYS A 169 -4.12 3.62 10.18
N ASN A 170 -4.42 3.90 11.46
CA ASN A 170 -3.89 3.13 12.58
C ASN A 170 -4.30 1.65 12.49
N LEU A 171 -5.59 1.38 12.25
CA LEU A 171 -6.13 0.03 12.14
C LEU A 171 -5.43 -0.78 11.03
N VAL A 172 -5.22 -0.17 9.86
CA VAL A 172 -4.59 -0.82 8.70
C VAL A 172 -3.09 -1.03 8.93
N ILE A 173 -2.38 -0.04 9.46
CA ILE A 173 -0.93 -0.14 9.73
C ILE A 173 -0.65 -1.20 10.81
N MET A 174 -1.43 -1.21 11.88
CA MET A 174 -1.23 -2.13 13.00
C MET A 174 -1.75 -3.54 12.71
N HIS A 175 -2.52 -3.75 11.62
CA HIS A 175 -3.01 -5.06 11.25
C HIS A 175 -1.85 -6.05 11.00
N ARG A 176 -2.04 -7.29 11.47
CA ARG A 176 -1.08 -8.40 11.36
C ARG A 176 -1.71 -9.54 10.56
N PRO A 177 -1.68 -9.47 9.22
CA PRO A 177 -2.32 -10.46 8.35
C PRO A 177 -1.73 -11.87 8.53
N GLU A 178 -0.49 -11.98 8.96
CA GLU A 178 0.20 -13.26 9.24
C GLU A 178 -0.46 -14.03 10.40
N LEU A 179 -1.13 -13.34 11.31
CA LEU A 179 -1.86 -13.96 12.43
C LEU A 179 -3.32 -14.30 12.07
N TYR A 180 -3.86 -13.69 11.01
CA TYR A 180 -5.25 -13.86 10.61
C TYR A 180 -5.37 -14.00 9.09
N CYS A 181 -4.99 -15.17 8.59
CA CYS A 181 -5.06 -15.47 7.16
C CYS A 181 -5.50 -16.93 6.89
N GLU A 182 -6.04 -17.13 5.68
CA GLU A 182 -6.23 -18.45 5.07
C GLU A 182 -5.05 -18.76 4.17
N ARG A 183 -4.29 -19.81 4.49
CA ARG A 183 -3.15 -20.23 3.66
C ARG A 183 -3.62 -21.10 2.51
N ARG A 184 -3.31 -20.68 1.28
CA ARG A 184 -3.56 -21.44 0.04
C ARG A 184 -2.30 -22.12 -0.52
N SER A 185 -1.14 -21.80 0.06
CA SER A 185 0.13 -22.47 -0.28
C SER A 185 0.78 -22.92 1.03
N PRO A 186 1.55 -24.03 1.01
CA PRO A 186 2.36 -24.39 2.16
C PRO A 186 3.31 -23.22 2.51
N PRO A 187 3.73 -23.12 3.79
CA PRO A 187 4.76 -22.17 4.17
C PRO A 187 6.01 -22.37 3.33
N VAL A 188 6.72 -21.28 3.04
CA VAL A 188 8.03 -21.39 2.41
C VAL A 188 8.99 -21.98 3.44
N ASP A 189 9.56 -23.13 3.12
CA ASP A 189 10.57 -23.76 3.98
C ASP A 189 11.90 -23.00 3.82
N VAL A 190 12.28 -22.31 4.86
CA VAL A 190 13.48 -21.42 4.87
C VAL A 190 14.76 -22.24 4.70
N GLU A 191 14.77 -23.53 5.12
CA GLU A 191 15.93 -24.39 5.01
C GLU A 191 16.23 -24.84 3.57
N LEU A 192 15.22 -24.80 2.68
CA LEU A 192 15.37 -25.19 1.28
C LEU A 192 15.93 -24.06 0.39
N TYR A 193 16.07 -22.85 0.91
CA TYR A 193 16.46 -21.69 0.11
C TYR A 193 17.62 -20.92 0.79
N PRO A 194 18.72 -20.65 0.08
CA PRO A 194 19.87 -19.96 0.65
C PRO A 194 19.51 -18.54 1.11
N GLU A 195 20.22 -18.08 2.13
CA GLU A 195 20.05 -16.74 2.70
C GLU A 195 20.09 -15.67 1.62
N GLY A 196 19.03 -14.89 1.50
CA GLY A 196 18.89 -13.78 0.55
C GLY A 196 17.83 -13.99 -0.53
N GLU A 197 17.29 -15.20 -0.71
CA GLU A 197 16.26 -15.48 -1.72
C GLU A 197 14.82 -15.42 -1.18
N ILE A 198 14.62 -15.38 0.14
CA ILE A 198 13.30 -15.39 0.76
C ILE A 198 13.07 -14.13 1.57
N ALA A 199 12.04 -13.36 1.21
CA ALA A 199 11.43 -12.39 2.10
C ALA A 199 10.34 -13.12 2.92
N VAL A 200 10.71 -13.70 4.05
CA VAL A 200 9.78 -14.36 4.98
C VAL A 200 9.45 -13.40 6.11
N TYR A 201 8.18 -13.32 6.46
CA TYR A 201 7.76 -12.71 7.71
C TYR A 201 8.29 -13.56 8.87
N GLN A 202 9.44 -13.18 9.44
CA GLN A 202 9.92 -13.81 10.65
C GLN A 202 8.92 -13.49 11.78
N ARG A 203 8.38 -14.55 12.37
CA ARG A 203 7.59 -14.44 13.59
C ARG A 203 8.55 -14.01 14.72
N ARG A 204 8.52 -12.74 15.08
CA ARG A 204 9.02 -12.27 16.37
C ARG A 204 7.86 -11.93 17.28
#